data_215a39f57993a1a3fc0f9ffa9f74959b
#
_entry.id   215a39f57993a1a3fc0f9ffa9f74959b
#
_cell.length_a   1.000
_cell.length_b   1.000
_cell.length_c   1.000
_cell.angle_alpha   90.00
_cell.angle_beta   90.00
_cell.angle_gamma   90.00
#
_symmetry.space_group_name_H-M   'P 1'
#
loop_
_entity.id
_entity.type
_entity.pdbx_description
1 polymer ?
#
loop_
_entity_poly.entity_id
_entity_poly.type
_entity_poly.pdbx_seq_one_letter_code
_entity_poly.pdbx_strand_id
1 'polypeptide(L)'
;MRIQWLMFQMGGVGPMMGQANVFYRYFPEKIQAAIDRYQNESRRLFEVLERRLGESPWLAGDELSIADLANWCWVRIHGWSGVSIEGLPRLEGWIEKLEARPACQRGLAVPTPTRALDAEPDEDQARAITESARKMLQR
;
A
#
# COMPACT_ATOMS: atom_id res chain seq x y z
N MET A 1 -16.48 -6.58 -13.01
CA MET A 1 -16.02 -5.52 -12.08
C MET A 1 -15.00 -6.01 -11.05
N ARG A 2 -15.19 -7.14 -10.34
CA ARG A 2 -14.20 -7.69 -9.37
C ARG A 2 -12.82 -7.94 -9.99
N ILE A 3 -12.77 -8.59 -11.16
CA ILE A 3 -11.53 -8.87 -11.90
C ILE A 3 -10.82 -7.57 -12.31
N GLN A 4 -11.54 -6.57 -12.79
CA GLN A 4 -10.98 -5.26 -13.17
C GLN A 4 -10.19 -4.63 -12.02
N TRP A 5 -10.76 -4.56 -10.81
CA TRP A 5 -10.11 -3.96 -9.65
C TRP A 5 -9.03 -4.84 -9.06
N LEU A 6 -9.13 -6.16 -9.21
CA LEU A 6 -8.05 -7.08 -8.88
C LEU A 6 -6.85 -6.86 -9.82
N MET A 7 -7.10 -6.73 -11.12
CA MET A 7 -6.05 -6.43 -12.10
C MET A 7 -5.49 -5.01 -11.97
N PHE A 8 -6.27 -4.06 -11.48
CA PHE A 8 -5.78 -2.72 -11.13
C PHE A 8 -4.72 -2.77 -10.03
N GLN A 9 -4.90 -3.66 -9.04
CA GLN A 9 -3.86 -3.92 -8.04
C GLN A 9 -2.65 -4.62 -8.68
N MET A 10 -2.86 -5.70 -9.43
CA MET A 10 -1.80 -6.51 -10.03
C MET A 10 -0.93 -5.75 -11.03
N GLY A 11 -1.52 -4.91 -11.87
CA GLY A 11 -0.83 -4.16 -12.91
C GLY A 11 -0.43 -2.74 -12.52
N GLY A 12 -0.94 -2.23 -11.43
CA GLY A 12 -0.75 -0.84 -11.00
C GLY A 12 -0.28 -0.69 -9.57
N VAL A 13 -1.20 -0.79 -8.61
CA VAL A 13 -0.95 -0.43 -7.21
C VAL A 13 0.24 -1.21 -6.62
N GLY A 14 0.22 -2.53 -6.72
CA GLY A 14 1.28 -3.39 -6.20
C GLY A 14 2.64 -3.09 -6.82
N PRO A 15 2.79 -3.14 -8.16
CA PRO A 15 4.05 -2.85 -8.83
C PRO A 15 4.59 -1.45 -8.54
N MET A 16 3.76 -0.41 -8.56
CA MET A 16 4.23 0.96 -8.37
C MET A 16 4.63 1.24 -6.93
N MET A 17 3.84 0.79 -5.96
CA MET A 17 4.21 0.90 -4.54
C MET A 17 5.42 0.02 -4.19
N GLY A 18 5.53 -1.15 -4.80
CA GLY A 18 6.70 -2.02 -4.65
C GLY A 18 7.98 -1.32 -5.09
N GLN A 19 7.98 -0.67 -6.25
CA GLN A 19 9.11 0.12 -6.73
C GLN A 19 9.34 1.39 -5.88
N ALA A 20 8.27 2.04 -5.41
CA ALA A 20 8.41 3.15 -4.46
C ALA A 20 9.16 2.69 -3.20
N ASN A 21 8.80 1.54 -2.63
CA ASN A 21 9.51 0.96 -1.48
C ASN A 21 10.99 0.71 -1.78
N VAL A 22 11.30 0.13 -2.95
CA VAL A 22 12.67 -0.16 -3.36
C VAL A 22 13.51 1.11 -3.38
N PHE A 23 13.11 2.12 -4.14
CA PHE A 23 13.93 3.33 -4.31
C PHE A 23 13.88 4.27 -3.11
N TYR A 24 12.77 4.31 -2.38
CA TYR A 24 12.63 5.16 -1.19
C TYR A 24 13.32 4.56 0.04
N ARG A 25 13.26 3.22 0.24
CA ARG A 25 13.73 2.56 1.46
C ARG A 25 14.94 1.66 1.25
N TYR A 26 14.94 0.82 0.21
CA TYR A 26 15.85 -0.33 0.14
C TYR A 26 17.08 -0.08 -0.73
N PHE A 27 16.96 0.70 -1.78
CA PHE A 27 18.06 0.94 -2.70
C PHE A 27 19.20 1.67 -1.98
N PRO A 28 20.48 1.27 -2.17
CA PRO A 28 21.61 1.86 -1.44
C PRO A 28 21.84 3.34 -1.80
N GLU A 29 21.58 3.72 -3.04
CA GLU A 29 21.67 5.11 -3.51
C GLU A 29 20.29 5.76 -3.56
N LYS A 30 20.21 7.03 -3.19
CA LYS A 30 18.99 7.82 -3.32
C LYS A 30 18.90 8.41 -4.73
N ILE A 31 18.10 7.76 -5.60
CA ILE A 31 17.83 8.23 -6.96
C ILE A 31 16.50 9.00 -6.93
N GLN A 32 16.57 10.32 -6.70
CA GLN A 32 15.39 11.15 -6.49
C GLN A 32 14.38 11.05 -7.63
N ALA A 33 14.83 11.04 -8.88
CA ALA A 33 13.96 10.90 -10.04
C ALA A 33 13.15 9.60 -10.04
N ALA A 34 13.73 8.49 -9.56
CA ALA A 34 13.03 7.21 -9.44
C ALA A 34 12.03 7.25 -8.26
N ILE A 35 12.43 7.81 -7.13
CA ILE A 35 11.55 8.00 -5.98
C ILE A 35 10.31 8.79 -6.39
N ASP A 36 10.50 9.96 -6.97
CA ASP A 36 9.42 10.84 -7.42
C ASP A 36 8.51 10.15 -8.43
N ARG A 37 9.10 9.44 -9.39
CA ARG A 37 8.35 8.72 -10.43
C ARG A 37 7.37 7.72 -9.83
N TYR A 38 7.82 6.87 -8.91
CA TYR A 38 7.00 5.81 -8.35
C TYR A 38 6.05 6.30 -7.26
N GLN A 39 6.45 7.27 -6.44
CA GLN A 39 5.57 7.90 -5.46
C GLN A 39 4.43 8.67 -6.14
N ASN A 40 4.73 9.47 -7.17
CA ASN A 40 3.72 10.22 -7.91
C ASN A 40 2.73 9.29 -8.62
N GLU A 41 3.21 8.20 -9.24
CA GLU A 41 2.32 7.24 -9.88
C GLU A 41 1.46 6.50 -8.84
N SER A 42 2.01 6.10 -7.71
CA SER A 42 1.24 5.49 -6.62
C SER A 42 0.15 6.46 -6.11
N ARG A 43 0.49 7.72 -5.93
CA ARG A 43 -0.49 8.76 -5.57
C ARG A 43 -1.60 8.88 -6.60
N ARG A 44 -1.27 8.92 -7.88
CA ARG A 44 -2.27 8.97 -8.96
C ARG A 44 -3.22 7.76 -8.92
N LEU A 45 -2.68 6.57 -8.64
CA LEU A 45 -3.51 5.36 -8.47
C LEU A 45 -4.43 5.46 -7.25
N PHE A 46 -3.98 6.07 -6.16
CA PHE A 46 -4.83 6.33 -4.99
C PHE A 46 -5.98 7.29 -5.31
N GLU A 47 -5.74 8.29 -6.14
CA GLU A 47 -6.80 9.20 -6.62
C GLU A 47 -7.85 8.49 -7.49
N VAL A 48 -7.45 7.44 -8.23
CA VAL A 48 -8.40 6.58 -8.94
C VAL A 48 -9.27 5.79 -7.95
N LEU A 49 -8.66 5.23 -6.89
CA LEU A 49 -9.39 4.54 -5.83
C LEU A 49 -10.33 5.50 -5.09
N GLU A 50 -9.86 6.70 -4.72
CA GLU A 50 -10.67 7.75 -4.08
C GLU A 50 -11.93 8.07 -4.89
N ARG A 51 -11.78 8.26 -6.20
CA ARG A 51 -12.89 8.53 -7.10
C ARG A 51 -13.88 7.37 -7.14
N ARG A 52 -13.36 6.15 -7.25
CA ARG A 52 -14.20 4.94 -7.27
C ARG A 52 -14.95 4.76 -5.96
N LEU A 53 -14.35 5.01 -4.83
CA LEU A 53 -14.98 4.93 -3.51
C LEU A 53 -16.00 6.05 -3.27
N GLY A 54 -16.02 7.08 -4.11
CA GLY A 54 -17.09 8.07 -4.18
C GLY A 54 -18.34 7.60 -4.92
N GLU A 55 -18.22 6.56 -5.74
CA GLU A 55 -19.31 6.00 -6.53
C GLU A 55 -19.93 4.75 -5.88
N SER A 56 -19.18 4.07 -5.00
CA SER A 56 -19.59 2.78 -4.45
C SER A 56 -18.88 2.53 -3.10
N PRO A 57 -19.54 1.85 -2.14
CA PRO A 57 -18.98 1.57 -0.82
C PRO A 57 -17.76 0.64 -0.84
N TRP A 58 -17.55 -0.12 -1.93
CA TRP A 58 -16.44 -1.02 -2.17
C TRP A 58 -15.97 -0.93 -3.62
N LEU A 59 -14.73 -1.35 -3.89
CA LEU A 59 -14.16 -1.21 -5.24
C LEU A 59 -14.96 -1.93 -6.32
N ALA A 60 -15.51 -3.10 -6.01
CA ALA A 60 -16.25 -3.90 -6.99
C ALA A 60 -17.78 -3.72 -6.96
N GLY A 61 -18.30 -2.82 -6.13
CA GLY A 61 -19.73 -2.56 -5.99
C GLY A 61 -20.20 -2.47 -4.55
N ASP A 62 -21.37 -3.01 -4.26
CA ASP A 62 -22.05 -2.85 -2.97
C ASP A 62 -21.51 -3.78 -1.87
N GLU A 63 -20.74 -4.79 -2.24
CA GLU A 63 -20.23 -5.80 -1.33
C GLU A 63 -18.69 -5.86 -1.32
N LEU A 64 -18.13 -6.11 -0.12
CA LEU A 64 -16.72 -6.42 0.05
C LEU A 64 -16.30 -7.58 -0.86
N SER A 65 -15.17 -7.44 -1.51
CA SER A 65 -14.63 -8.46 -2.40
C SER A 65 -13.12 -8.67 -2.23
N ILE A 66 -12.58 -9.69 -2.89
CA ILE A 66 -11.13 -9.91 -2.95
C ILE A 66 -10.38 -8.73 -3.56
N ALA A 67 -11.02 -7.91 -4.40
CA ALA A 67 -10.42 -6.73 -4.97
C ALA A 67 -10.10 -5.67 -3.90
N ASP A 68 -10.99 -5.51 -2.92
CA ASP A 68 -10.76 -4.62 -1.79
C ASP A 68 -9.58 -5.10 -0.94
N LEU A 69 -9.58 -6.38 -0.58
CA LEU A 69 -8.50 -6.96 0.23
C LEU A 69 -7.14 -6.87 -0.47
N ALA A 70 -7.08 -7.18 -1.76
CA ALA A 70 -5.83 -7.12 -2.53
C ALA A 70 -5.26 -5.70 -2.62
N ASN A 71 -6.10 -4.71 -2.89
CA ASN A 71 -5.67 -3.31 -2.94
C ASN A 71 -5.31 -2.79 -1.54
N TRP A 72 -6.12 -3.10 -0.53
CA TRP A 72 -5.91 -2.65 0.84
C TRP A 72 -4.56 -3.08 1.42
N CYS A 73 -4.15 -4.32 1.19
CA CYS A 73 -2.85 -4.82 1.66
C CYS A 73 -1.67 -3.94 1.22
N TRP A 74 -1.76 -3.27 0.07
CA TRP A 74 -0.77 -2.33 -0.41
C TRP A 74 -1.02 -0.91 0.08
N VAL A 75 -2.25 -0.41 -0.07
CA VAL A 75 -2.58 0.99 0.21
C VAL A 75 -2.39 1.33 1.69
N ARG A 76 -2.69 0.41 2.61
CA ARG A 76 -2.53 0.62 4.05
C ARG A 76 -1.10 0.93 4.50
N ILE A 77 -0.10 0.51 3.72
CA ILE A 77 1.32 0.80 3.99
C ILE A 77 1.84 2.00 3.20
N HIS A 78 0.96 2.91 2.79
CA HIS A 78 1.30 4.09 2.00
C HIS A 78 2.41 4.95 2.64
N GLY A 79 2.40 5.09 3.97
CA GLY A 79 3.44 5.82 4.73
C GLY A 79 4.82 5.19 4.58
N TRP A 80 4.92 3.86 4.58
CA TRP A 80 6.17 3.15 4.30
C TRP A 80 6.71 3.46 2.91
N SER A 81 5.84 3.57 1.93
CA SER A 81 6.18 3.94 0.54
C SER A 81 6.48 5.44 0.36
N GLY A 82 6.25 6.26 1.39
CA GLY A 82 6.39 7.71 1.32
C GLY A 82 5.30 8.38 0.48
N VAL A 83 4.10 7.78 0.39
CA VAL A 83 2.99 8.29 -0.41
C VAL A 83 1.91 8.86 0.50
N SER A 84 1.65 10.16 0.38
CA SER A 84 0.59 10.82 1.15
C SER A 84 -0.81 10.41 0.68
N ILE A 85 -1.74 10.30 1.62
CA ILE A 85 -3.19 10.16 1.36
C ILE A 85 -3.96 11.44 1.72
N GLU A 86 -3.26 12.51 2.05
CA GLU A 86 -3.88 13.80 2.36
C GLU A 86 -4.81 14.26 1.22
N GLY A 87 -6.02 14.67 1.58
CA GLY A 87 -7.05 15.07 0.61
C GLY A 87 -7.78 13.90 -0.07
N LEU A 88 -7.63 12.66 0.41
CA LEU A 88 -8.33 11.47 -0.06
C LEU A 88 -9.21 10.84 1.05
N PRO A 89 -10.26 11.55 1.53
CA PRO A 89 -11.01 11.13 2.71
C PRO A 89 -11.79 9.82 2.53
N ARG A 90 -12.20 9.48 1.32
CA ARG A 90 -12.92 8.22 1.07
C ARG A 90 -11.96 7.03 1.09
N LEU A 91 -10.76 7.22 0.55
CA LEU A 91 -9.69 6.23 0.63
C LEU A 91 -9.28 5.99 2.09
N GLU A 92 -9.10 7.06 2.87
CA GLU A 92 -8.80 7.01 4.29
C GLU A 92 -9.88 6.22 5.06
N GLY A 93 -11.15 6.60 4.92
CA GLY A 93 -12.26 5.89 5.56
C GLY A 93 -12.42 4.43 5.11
N TRP A 94 -12.06 4.11 3.86
CA TRP A 94 -12.07 2.73 3.36
C TRP A 94 -10.92 1.91 3.98
N ILE A 95 -9.74 2.50 4.17
CA ILE A 95 -8.62 1.86 4.90
C ILE A 95 -9.05 1.55 6.33
N GLU A 96 -9.55 2.54 7.06
CA GLU A 96 -10.03 2.38 8.45
C GLU A 96 -11.12 1.31 8.57
N LYS A 97 -12.08 1.31 7.65
CA LYS A 97 -13.18 0.34 7.61
C LYS A 97 -12.68 -1.10 7.44
N LEU A 98 -11.60 -1.31 6.66
CA LEU A 98 -10.98 -2.63 6.51
C LEU A 98 -10.12 -3.00 7.71
N GLU A 99 -9.36 -2.06 8.26
CA GLU A 99 -8.54 -2.27 9.44
C GLU A 99 -9.36 -2.61 10.70
N ALA A 100 -10.54 -2.04 10.82
CA ALA A 100 -11.47 -2.35 11.91
C ALA A 100 -12.05 -3.77 11.84
N ARG A 101 -11.92 -4.49 10.72
CA ARG A 101 -12.46 -5.85 10.57
C ARG A 101 -11.62 -6.88 11.33
N PRO A 102 -12.23 -7.68 12.23
CA PRO A 102 -11.49 -8.69 13.00
C PRO A 102 -10.75 -9.71 12.12
N ALA A 103 -11.32 -10.04 10.94
CA ALA A 103 -10.66 -10.96 10.01
C ALA A 103 -9.40 -10.36 9.38
N CYS A 104 -9.41 -9.05 9.06
CA CYS A 104 -8.24 -8.34 8.56
C CYS A 104 -7.15 -8.26 9.64
N GLN A 105 -7.53 -7.94 10.88
CA GLN A 105 -6.60 -7.90 12.01
C GLN A 105 -5.94 -9.26 12.25
N ARG A 106 -6.71 -10.35 12.22
CA ARG A 106 -6.16 -11.70 12.33
C ARG A 106 -5.21 -12.04 11.17
N GLY A 107 -5.57 -11.65 9.94
CA GLY A 107 -4.72 -11.86 8.76
C GLY A 107 -3.37 -11.15 8.87
N LEU A 108 -3.36 -9.92 9.39
CA LEU A 108 -2.12 -9.15 9.60
C LEU A 108 -1.22 -9.72 10.71
N ALA A 109 -1.76 -10.56 11.58
CA ALA A 109 -1.01 -11.18 12.67
C ALA A 109 -0.28 -12.49 12.27
N VAL A 110 -0.42 -12.94 11.02
CA VAL A 110 0.14 -14.22 10.53
C VAL A 110 1.22 -13.97 9.46
N PRO A 111 2.40 -14.64 9.56
CA PRO A 111 2.87 -15.56 10.61
C PRO A 111 3.30 -14.83 11.89
N THR A 112 3.63 -13.55 11.79
CA THR A 112 4.00 -12.65 12.89
C THR A 112 3.41 -11.27 12.62
N PRO A 113 3.01 -10.51 13.65
CA PRO A 113 2.47 -9.17 13.45
C PRO A 113 3.46 -8.27 12.71
N THR A 114 3.04 -7.75 11.55
CA THR A 114 3.84 -6.83 10.72
C THR A 114 3.56 -5.36 11.05
N ARG A 115 3.50 -5.03 12.35
CA ARG A 115 3.23 -3.65 12.80
C ARG A 115 4.24 -2.62 12.33
N ALA A 116 5.43 -3.05 11.93
CA ALA A 116 6.51 -2.16 11.50
C ALA A 116 6.24 -1.40 10.18
N LEU A 117 5.22 -1.81 9.41
CA LEU A 117 4.86 -1.14 8.16
C LEU A 117 3.60 -0.27 8.28
N ASP A 118 2.86 -0.36 9.39
CA ASP A 118 1.53 0.23 9.57
C ASP A 118 1.55 1.61 10.22
N ALA A 119 2.63 1.92 10.93
CA ALA A 119 2.88 3.21 11.55
C ALA A 119 4.21 3.73 11.05
N GLU A 120 4.54 4.97 11.37
CA GLU A 120 5.94 5.38 11.25
C GLU A 120 6.77 4.42 12.11
N PRO A 121 7.54 3.51 11.49
CA PRO A 121 8.33 2.54 12.22
C PRO A 121 9.36 3.31 13.04
N ASP A 122 9.67 2.84 14.23
CA ASP A 122 10.84 3.35 14.92
C ASP A 122 12.09 3.12 14.04
N GLU A 123 13.10 3.96 14.21
CA GLU A 123 14.27 3.96 13.31
C GLU A 123 14.99 2.62 13.27
N ASP A 124 15.02 1.87 14.38
CA ASP A 124 15.69 0.58 14.45
C ASP A 124 14.94 -0.51 13.70
N GLN A 125 13.62 -0.52 13.80
CA GLN A 125 12.76 -1.43 13.02
C GLN A 125 12.84 -1.13 11.53
N ALA A 126 12.78 0.15 11.14
CA ALA A 126 12.93 0.57 9.75
C ALA A 126 14.29 0.15 9.18
N ARG A 127 15.35 0.29 9.97
CA ARG A 127 16.70 -0.13 9.59
C ARG A 127 16.79 -1.64 9.38
N ALA A 128 16.27 -2.43 10.32
CA ALA A 128 16.29 -3.89 10.24
C ALA A 128 15.56 -4.43 9.00
N ILE A 129 14.36 -3.88 8.71
CA ILE A 129 13.58 -4.23 7.52
C ILE A 129 14.34 -3.85 6.24
N THR A 130 14.89 -2.64 6.21
CA THR A 130 15.64 -2.13 5.07
C THR A 130 16.88 -2.99 4.78
N GLU A 131 17.64 -3.37 5.79
CA GLU A 131 18.81 -4.23 5.63
C GLU A 131 18.44 -5.63 5.14
N SER A 132 17.36 -6.20 5.66
CA SER A 132 16.84 -7.50 5.20
C SER A 132 16.41 -7.45 3.73
N ALA A 133 15.69 -6.39 3.34
CA ALA A 133 15.25 -6.21 1.97
C ALA A 133 16.43 -5.97 1.00
N ARG A 134 17.44 -5.20 1.39
CA ARG A 134 18.67 -5.02 0.58
C ARG A 134 19.37 -6.33 0.27
N LYS A 135 19.47 -7.23 1.24
CA LYS A 135 20.07 -8.56 1.01
C LYS A 135 19.30 -9.39 -0.02
N MET A 136 18.01 -9.19 -0.15
CA MET A 136 17.19 -9.86 -1.18
C MET A 136 17.39 -9.24 -2.57
N LEU A 137 17.62 -7.93 -2.65
CA LEU A 137 17.82 -7.22 -3.92
C LEU A 137 19.22 -7.42 -4.53
N GLN A 138 20.20 -7.82 -3.72
CA GLN A 138 21.59 -8.01 -4.16
C GLN A 138 21.89 -9.44 -4.63
N ARG A 139 20.89 -10.31 -4.70
CA ARG A 139 20.97 -11.68 -5.24
C ARG A 139 20.48 -11.73 -6.67
#